data_a688450afd48aea7791187f4c9a7d1b9
#
_entry.id   a688450afd48aea7791187f4c9a7d1b9
#
_cell.length_a   1.000
_cell.length_b   1.000
_cell.length_c   1.000
_cell.angle_alpha   90.00
_cell.angle_beta   90.00
_cell.angle_gamma   90.00
#
_symmetry.space_group_name_H-M   'P 1'
#
loop_
_entity.id
_entity.type
_entity.pdbx_description
1 polymer ?
#
loop_
_entity_poly.entity_id
_entity_poly.type
_entity_poly.pdbx_seq_one_letter_code
_entity_poly.pdbx_strand_id
1 'polypeptide(L)'
;MVEATNDQIKKAIVTLAIEQTLLEFGPPALEKVSDKLFEYYHCYIPDCYKKPEYLNRVLKEIFGNSHTVIVQSIKKRLEEQASQDPIQNFLAKLSE
;
A
#
# COMPACT_ATOMS: atom_id res chain seq x y z
N MET A 1 -11.50 7.28 26.98
CA MET A 1 -10.27 6.79 26.36
C MET A 1 -10.58 6.29 24.96
N VAL A 2 -9.79 6.65 24.02
CA VAL A 2 -10.00 6.21 22.66
C VAL A 2 -9.16 4.95 22.40
N GLU A 3 -9.83 3.89 22.03
CA GLU A 3 -9.13 2.68 21.65
C GLU A 3 -8.89 2.68 20.15
N ALA A 4 -7.78 2.09 19.75
CA ALA A 4 -7.54 1.89 18.33
C ALA A 4 -8.61 0.96 17.78
N THR A 5 -9.28 1.39 16.72
CA THR A 5 -10.29 0.55 16.08
C THR A 5 -9.60 -0.54 15.28
N ASN A 6 -10.34 -1.61 14.96
CA ASN A 6 -9.82 -2.65 14.09
C ASN A 6 -9.39 -2.06 12.75
N ASP A 7 -10.12 -1.05 12.28
CA ASP A 7 -9.80 -0.39 11.03
C ASP A 7 -8.45 0.33 11.11
N GLN A 8 -8.16 0.98 12.22
CA GLN A 8 -6.88 1.67 12.43
C GLN A 8 -5.73 0.67 12.52
N ILE A 9 -5.97 -0.45 13.16
CA ILE A 9 -4.95 -1.51 13.26
C ILE A 9 -4.65 -2.08 11.88
N LYS A 10 -5.68 -2.36 11.11
CA LYS A 10 -5.52 -2.88 9.75
C LYS A 10 -4.82 -1.87 8.85
N LYS A 11 -5.14 -0.61 9.01
CA LYS A 11 -4.47 0.46 8.28
C LYS A 11 -2.97 0.50 8.58
N ALA A 12 -2.61 0.33 9.85
CA ALA A 12 -1.21 0.31 10.25
C ALA A 12 -0.49 -0.91 9.66
N ILE A 13 -1.14 -2.06 9.68
CA ILE A 13 -0.57 -3.29 9.12
C ILE A 13 -0.32 -3.13 7.62
N VAL A 14 -1.30 -2.61 6.90
CA VAL A 14 -1.19 -2.39 5.47
C VAL A 14 -0.09 -1.37 5.16
N THR A 15 -0.06 -0.28 5.93
CA THR A 15 0.95 0.76 5.75
C THR A 15 2.35 0.18 5.91
N LEU A 16 2.56 -0.60 6.96
CA LEU A 16 3.86 -1.21 7.21
C LEU A 16 4.26 -2.16 6.07
N ALA A 17 3.31 -2.95 5.58
CA ALA A 17 3.58 -3.86 4.47
C ALA A 17 4.01 -3.11 3.22
N ILE A 18 3.36 -2.00 2.92
CA ILE A 18 3.72 -1.17 1.76
C ILE A 18 5.12 -0.60 1.95
N GLU A 19 5.39 -0.01 3.11
CA GLU A 19 6.67 0.63 3.37
C GLU A 19 7.82 -0.36 3.33
N GLN A 20 7.66 -1.50 3.96
CA GLN A 20 8.71 -2.51 3.98
C GLN A 20 8.98 -3.09 2.60
N THR A 21 7.93 -3.30 1.82
CA THR A 21 8.08 -3.77 0.46
C THR A 21 8.89 -2.77 -0.38
N LEU A 22 8.54 -1.50 -0.30
CA LEU A 22 9.24 -0.47 -1.05
C LEU A 22 10.68 -0.31 -0.60
N LEU A 23 10.94 -0.44 0.70
CA LEU A 23 12.29 -0.37 1.21
C LEU A 23 13.16 -1.52 0.69
N GLU A 24 12.57 -2.69 0.46
CA GLU A 24 13.31 -3.81 -0.15
C GLU A 24 13.74 -3.51 -1.58
N PHE A 25 12.97 -2.69 -2.27
CA PHE A 25 13.35 -2.25 -3.62
C PHE A 25 14.30 -1.06 -3.57
N GLY A 26 14.61 -0.57 -2.36
CA GLY A 26 15.54 0.51 -2.13
C GLY A 26 14.87 1.73 -1.49
N PRO A 27 15.58 2.46 -0.60
CA PRO A 27 15.00 3.67 0.00
C PRO A 27 14.49 4.69 -1.02
N PRO A 28 15.13 4.89 -2.19
CA PRO A 28 14.59 5.80 -3.19
C PRO A 28 13.21 5.39 -3.72
N ALA A 29 12.88 4.09 -3.71
CA ALA A 29 11.56 3.64 -4.16
C ALA A 29 10.47 4.17 -3.25
N LEU A 30 10.69 4.09 -1.94
CA LEU A 30 9.73 4.61 -0.97
C LEU A 30 9.56 6.12 -1.10
N GLU A 31 10.66 6.85 -1.27
CA GLU A 31 10.61 8.29 -1.45
C GLU A 31 9.82 8.67 -2.70
N LYS A 32 10.07 8.00 -3.81
CA LYS A 32 9.39 8.30 -5.06
C LYS A 32 7.89 8.05 -4.96
N VAL A 33 7.50 6.97 -4.33
CA VAL A 33 6.08 6.66 -4.16
C VAL A 33 5.43 7.72 -3.26
N SER A 34 6.08 8.07 -2.15
CA SER A 34 5.54 9.09 -1.25
C SER A 34 5.40 10.44 -1.94
N ASP A 35 6.41 10.84 -2.70
CA ASP A 35 6.39 12.11 -3.40
C ASP A 35 5.27 12.15 -4.45
N LYS A 36 5.10 11.09 -5.20
CA LYS A 36 4.06 11.03 -6.23
C LYS A 36 2.67 11.01 -5.64
N LEU A 37 2.47 10.30 -4.54
CA LEU A 37 1.18 10.30 -3.86
C LEU A 37 0.82 11.71 -3.40
N PHE A 38 1.77 12.43 -2.83
CA PHE A 38 1.51 13.79 -2.39
C PHE A 38 1.29 14.73 -3.57
N GLU A 39 2.11 14.60 -4.61
CA GLU A 39 2.02 15.44 -5.79
C GLU A 39 0.67 15.32 -6.49
N TYR A 40 0.17 14.09 -6.64
CA TYR A 40 -1.05 13.85 -7.41
C TYR A 40 -2.32 13.93 -6.58
N TYR A 41 -2.25 13.50 -5.33
CA TYR A 41 -3.46 13.32 -4.52
C TYR A 41 -3.41 14.01 -3.17
N HIS A 42 -2.28 14.65 -2.83
CA HIS A 42 -2.06 15.28 -1.52
C HIS A 42 -2.30 14.29 -0.38
N CYS A 43 -1.91 13.04 -0.58
CA CYS A 43 -2.09 12.00 0.43
C CYS A 43 -0.76 11.32 0.74
N TYR A 44 -0.80 10.49 1.77
CA TYR A 44 0.36 9.77 2.26
C TYR A 44 0.11 8.28 2.14
N ILE A 45 1.15 7.47 2.37
CA ILE A 45 1.03 6.02 2.24
C ILE A 45 -0.11 5.43 3.06
N PRO A 46 -0.32 5.83 4.34
CA PRO A 46 -1.44 5.27 5.10
C PRO A 46 -2.81 5.53 4.48
N ASP A 47 -2.95 6.61 3.73
CA ASP A 47 -4.22 6.91 3.07
C ASP A 47 -4.57 5.91 1.98
N CYS A 48 -3.58 5.18 1.49
CA CYS A 48 -3.80 4.17 0.46
C CYS A 48 -4.63 2.99 0.94
N TYR A 49 -4.72 2.80 2.24
CA TYR A 49 -5.56 1.75 2.79
C TYR A 49 -7.01 1.91 2.33
N LYS A 50 -7.50 3.13 2.30
CA LYS A 50 -8.86 3.42 1.84
C LYS A 50 -8.93 3.80 0.37
N LYS A 51 -7.79 4.14 -0.22
CA LYS A 51 -7.69 4.54 -1.62
C LYS A 51 -6.59 3.73 -2.33
N PRO A 52 -6.75 2.40 -2.40
CA PRO A 52 -5.71 1.57 -3.02
C PRO A 52 -5.48 1.88 -4.49
N GLU A 53 -6.48 2.43 -5.16
CA GLU A 53 -6.33 2.83 -6.56
C GLU A 53 -5.27 3.92 -6.74
N TYR A 54 -5.07 4.76 -5.73
CA TYR A 54 -4.02 5.78 -5.79
C TYR A 54 -2.64 5.15 -5.80
N LEU A 55 -2.43 4.18 -4.91
CA LEU A 55 -1.17 3.46 -4.86
C LEU A 55 -0.94 2.67 -6.15
N ASN A 56 -1.97 1.99 -6.63
CA ASN A 56 -1.89 1.23 -7.87
C ASN A 56 -1.39 2.12 -9.01
N ARG A 57 -1.98 3.30 -9.18
CA ARG A 57 -1.61 4.21 -10.25
C ARG A 57 -0.17 4.69 -10.11
N VAL A 58 0.23 5.06 -8.90
CA VAL A 58 1.59 5.54 -8.67
C VAL A 58 2.61 4.44 -8.91
N LEU A 59 2.32 3.22 -8.48
CA LEU A 59 3.21 2.10 -8.71
C LEU A 59 3.37 1.81 -10.20
N LYS A 60 2.28 1.85 -10.95
CA LYS A 60 2.34 1.64 -12.40
C LYS A 60 3.16 2.71 -13.08
N GLU A 61 3.03 3.95 -12.63
CA GLU A 61 3.74 5.07 -13.23
C GLU A 61 5.25 5.00 -12.95
N ILE A 62 5.62 4.68 -11.73
CA ILE A 62 7.04 4.66 -11.34
C ILE A 62 7.75 3.40 -11.84
N PHE A 63 7.10 2.25 -11.71
CA PHE A 63 7.73 0.95 -11.93
C PHE A 63 7.29 0.27 -13.23
N GLY A 64 6.28 0.80 -13.89
CA GLY A 64 5.79 0.18 -15.13
C GLY A 64 5.38 -1.27 -14.91
N ASN A 65 5.89 -2.16 -15.74
CA ASN A 65 5.54 -3.58 -15.66
C ASN A 65 6.00 -4.23 -14.35
N SER A 66 7.00 -3.65 -13.69
CA SER A 66 7.50 -4.18 -12.42
C SER A 66 6.55 -3.93 -11.26
N HIS A 67 5.50 -3.12 -11.47
CA HIS A 67 4.56 -2.86 -10.39
C HIS A 67 3.89 -4.15 -9.89
N THR A 68 3.73 -5.15 -10.77
CA THR A 68 3.13 -6.42 -10.35
C THR A 68 3.97 -7.14 -9.32
N VAL A 69 5.30 -7.03 -9.43
CA VAL A 69 6.21 -7.65 -8.46
C VAL A 69 6.01 -7.00 -7.09
N ILE A 70 5.87 -5.67 -7.07
CA ILE A 70 5.66 -4.95 -5.82
C ILE A 70 4.31 -5.32 -5.21
N VAL A 71 3.25 -5.38 -6.02
CA VAL A 71 1.92 -5.76 -5.55
C VAL A 71 1.95 -7.18 -4.96
N GLN A 72 2.63 -8.10 -5.63
CA GLN A 72 2.74 -9.47 -5.13
C GLN A 72 3.49 -9.53 -3.80
N SER A 73 4.53 -8.71 -3.65
CA SER A 73 5.28 -8.66 -2.40
C SER A 73 4.42 -8.13 -1.25
N ILE A 74 3.62 -7.09 -1.53
CA ILE A 74 2.69 -6.54 -0.53
C ILE A 74 1.67 -7.61 -0.16
N LYS A 75 1.11 -8.28 -1.16
CA LYS A 75 0.12 -9.33 -0.96
C LYS A 75 0.68 -10.45 -0.08
N LYS A 76 1.91 -10.85 -0.35
CA LYS A 76 2.56 -11.90 0.41
C LYS A 76 2.75 -11.51 1.87
N ARG A 77 3.13 -10.26 2.13
CA ARG A 77 3.30 -9.76 3.49
C ARG A 77 1.98 -9.71 4.25
N LEU A 78 0.88 -9.53 3.53
CA LEU A 78 -0.46 -9.44 4.14
C LEU A 78 -1.21 -10.76 4.08
N GLU A 79 -0.56 -11.84 3.67
CA GLU A 79 -1.23 -13.12 3.44
C GLU A 79 -1.97 -13.64 4.67
N GLU A 80 -1.37 -13.49 5.86
CA GLU A 80 -2.01 -13.92 7.10
C GLU A 80 -3.24 -13.10 7.43
N GLN A 81 -3.32 -11.87 6.91
CA GLN A 81 -4.42 -10.95 7.16
C GLN A 81 -5.42 -10.93 6.02
N ALA A 82 -5.15 -11.66 4.93
CA ALA A 82 -5.94 -11.53 3.70
C ALA A 82 -7.36 -12.05 3.82
N SER A 83 -7.66 -12.84 4.84
CA SER A 83 -9.02 -13.32 5.08
C SER A 83 -9.92 -12.24 5.66
N GLN A 84 -9.36 -11.12 6.12
CA GLN A 84 -10.13 -10.01 6.67
C GLN A 84 -10.63 -9.13 5.54
N ASP A 85 -11.92 -8.84 5.53
CA ASP A 85 -12.58 -8.14 4.43
C ASP A 85 -11.90 -6.84 3.99
N PRO A 86 -11.57 -5.89 4.91
CA PRO A 86 -10.96 -4.65 4.45
C PRO A 86 -9.61 -4.84 3.76
N ILE A 87 -8.81 -5.78 4.26
CA ILE A 87 -7.49 -6.04 3.67
C ILE A 87 -7.64 -6.76 2.35
N GLN A 88 -8.54 -7.73 2.27
CA GLN A 88 -8.82 -8.44 1.03
C GLN A 88 -9.31 -7.49 -0.05
N ASN A 89 -10.19 -6.56 0.33
CA ASN A 89 -10.70 -5.55 -0.58
C ASN A 89 -9.59 -4.62 -1.07
N PHE A 90 -8.70 -4.20 -0.16
CA PHE A 90 -7.53 -3.41 -0.51
C PHE A 90 -6.67 -4.13 -1.55
N LEU A 91 -6.38 -5.40 -1.31
CA LEU A 91 -5.53 -6.18 -2.22
C LEU A 91 -6.18 -6.37 -3.59
N ALA A 92 -7.50 -6.59 -3.60
CA ALA A 92 -8.22 -6.76 -4.85
C ALA A 92 -8.12 -5.49 -5.71
N LYS A 93 -8.31 -4.34 -5.10
CA LYS A 93 -8.23 -3.06 -5.82
C LYS A 93 -6.80 -2.73 -6.20
N LEU A 94 -5.84 -3.06 -5.37
CA LEU A 94 -4.44 -2.83 -5.68
C LEU A 94 -3.99 -3.65 -6.87
N SER A 95 -4.59 -4.81 -7.08
CA SER A 95 -4.24 -5.72 -8.16
C SER A 95 -4.91 -5.40 -9.49
N GLU A 96 -5.82 -4.46 -9.52
CA GLU A 96 -6.48 -4.04 -10.76
C GLU A 96 -5.49 -3.33 -11.75
#